data_8156470fafb97159f8935ad08d74bffe
#
_entry.id   8156470fafb97159f8935ad08d74bffe
#
_cell.length_a   1.000
_cell.length_b   1.000
_cell.length_c   1.000
_cell.angle_alpha   90.00
_cell.angle_beta   90.00
_cell.angle_gamma   90.00
#
_symmetry.space_group_name_H-M   'P 1'
#
loop_
_entity.id
_entity.type
_entity.pdbx_description
1 polymer ?
#
loop_
_entity_poly.entity_id
_entity_poly.type
_entity_poly.pdbx_seq_one_letter_code
_entity_poly.pdbx_strand_id
1 'polypeptide(L)'
;MRRLTVLVNSCYDTKTNNHTMFVDAKAVTQTFFQRQAKDRRESMLNQFSRTQLLLGQDGMERLYNACVAVFGIGGVGGYTVEALVRSGVGTLDLIDDDRVCLTNVNRQIFATRKTVGQYKVDVAEERIKEINPNAVVHTYKTFYAPQTANQFDFTQYDYIVDAIDIVTGKLELIEQAQKAGTPII
;
A
#
# COMPACT_ATOMS: atom_id res chain seq x y z
N MET A 1 3.31 -13.13 -19.98
CA MET A 1 2.16 -13.90 -20.53
C MET A 1 2.51 -15.38 -20.50
N ARG A 2 2.01 -16.14 -19.54
CA ARG A 2 2.16 -17.61 -19.51
C ARG A 2 0.93 -18.22 -20.16
N ARG A 3 1.13 -19.00 -21.21
CA ARG A 3 0.05 -19.68 -21.96
C ARG A 3 -0.67 -20.69 -21.05
N LEU A 4 -1.97 -20.59 -21.01
CA LEU A 4 -2.85 -21.61 -20.42
C LEU A 4 -2.84 -22.82 -21.35
N THR A 5 -2.23 -23.92 -20.93
CA THR A 5 -2.34 -25.19 -21.67
C THR A 5 -3.62 -25.87 -21.21
N VAL A 6 -4.65 -25.78 -22.02
CA VAL A 6 -5.91 -26.51 -21.81
C VAL A 6 -5.72 -27.88 -22.49
N LEU A 7 -5.87 -28.95 -21.71
CA LEU A 7 -5.94 -30.29 -22.29
C LEU A 7 -7.26 -30.44 -23.07
N VAL A 8 -7.15 -30.40 -24.37
CA VAL A 8 -8.29 -30.60 -25.29
C VAL A 8 -8.22 -32.02 -25.78
N ASN A 9 -9.17 -32.86 -25.37
CA ASN A 9 -9.37 -34.14 -25.98
C ASN A 9 -10.22 -33.98 -27.26
N SER A 10 -9.63 -34.25 -28.40
CA SER A 10 -10.36 -34.26 -29.66
C SER A 10 -10.82 -35.68 -29.96
N CYS A 11 -12.11 -35.90 -30.16
CA CYS A 11 -12.66 -37.11 -30.74
C CYS A 11 -13.09 -36.85 -32.18
N TYR A 12 -12.67 -37.70 -33.09
CA TYR A 12 -13.08 -37.67 -34.48
C TYR A 12 -14.30 -38.60 -34.68
N ASP A 13 -15.45 -38.04 -35.07
CA ASP A 13 -16.63 -38.83 -35.40
C ASP A 13 -16.62 -39.17 -36.88
N THR A 14 -16.38 -40.46 -37.18
CA THR A 14 -16.31 -41.00 -38.56
C THR A 14 -17.66 -41.00 -39.27
N LYS A 15 -18.79 -40.79 -38.58
CA LYS A 15 -20.13 -40.77 -39.20
C LYS A 15 -20.52 -39.39 -39.68
N THR A 16 -20.05 -38.34 -39.05
CA THR A 16 -20.43 -36.94 -39.36
C THR A 16 -19.31 -36.13 -40.02
N ASN A 17 -18.11 -36.72 -40.13
CA ASN A 17 -16.91 -36.05 -40.67
C ASN A 17 -16.58 -34.70 -39.97
N ASN A 18 -16.96 -34.56 -38.70
CA ASN A 18 -16.74 -33.35 -37.89
C ASN A 18 -15.78 -33.60 -36.73
N HIS A 19 -14.87 -32.64 -36.49
CA HIS A 19 -14.06 -32.57 -35.30
C HIS A 19 -14.85 -31.86 -34.20
N THR A 20 -15.21 -32.56 -33.14
CA THR A 20 -15.85 -31.97 -31.97
C THR A 20 -14.80 -31.86 -30.85
N MET A 21 -14.49 -30.65 -30.44
CA MET A 21 -13.61 -30.40 -29.29
C MET A 21 -14.45 -30.44 -28.02
N PHE A 22 -14.17 -31.39 -27.16
CA PHE A 22 -14.75 -31.43 -25.81
C PHE A 22 -13.73 -30.85 -24.82
N VAL A 23 -14.12 -29.79 -24.12
CA VAL A 23 -13.38 -29.28 -22.97
C VAL A 23 -13.91 -30.02 -21.75
N ASP A 24 -13.05 -30.81 -21.10
CA ASP A 24 -13.42 -31.46 -19.84
C ASP A 24 -13.58 -30.40 -18.75
N ALA A 25 -14.83 -30.04 -18.49
CA ALA A 25 -15.19 -29.05 -17.47
C ALA A 25 -14.65 -29.43 -16.08
N LYS A 26 -14.53 -30.73 -15.77
CA LYS A 26 -13.97 -31.20 -14.51
C LYS A 26 -12.46 -30.92 -14.43
N ALA A 27 -11.72 -31.19 -15.51
CA ALA A 27 -10.29 -30.90 -15.58
C ALA A 27 -9.99 -29.40 -15.48
N VAL A 28 -10.79 -28.54 -16.14
CA VAL A 28 -10.68 -27.08 -16.05
C VAL A 28 -10.97 -26.60 -14.63
N THR A 29 -12.02 -27.10 -14.02
CA THR A 29 -12.42 -26.74 -12.64
C THR A 29 -11.33 -27.20 -11.64
N GLN A 30 -10.80 -28.41 -11.79
CA GLN A 30 -9.76 -28.95 -10.91
C GLN A 30 -8.45 -28.15 -11.05
N THR A 31 -8.07 -27.77 -12.26
CA THR A 31 -6.89 -26.92 -12.52
C THR A 31 -7.06 -25.53 -11.94
N PHE A 32 -8.26 -24.95 -12.03
CA PHE A 32 -8.60 -23.67 -11.43
C PHE A 32 -8.50 -23.69 -9.90
N PHE A 33 -9.07 -24.72 -9.26
CA PHE A 33 -8.98 -24.89 -7.79
C PHE A 33 -7.55 -25.16 -7.31
N GLN A 34 -6.78 -25.97 -8.06
CA GLN A 34 -5.36 -26.21 -7.75
C GLN A 34 -4.53 -24.95 -7.88
N ARG A 35 -4.81 -24.09 -8.89
CA ARG A 35 -4.14 -22.82 -9.09
C ARG A 35 -4.49 -21.84 -7.95
N GLN A 36 -5.76 -21.73 -7.56
CA GLN A 36 -6.16 -20.92 -6.41
C GLN A 36 -5.54 -21.42 -5.09
N ALA A 37 -5.44 -22.75 -4.91
CA ALA A 37 -4.80 -23.33 -3.73
C ALA A 37 -3.29 -23.08 -3.71
N LYS A 38 -2.63 -23.04 -4.87
CA LYS A 38 -1.21 -22.69 -5.01
C LYS A 38 -0.99 -21.21 -4.77
N ASP A 39 -1.81 -20.34 -5.36
CA ASP A 39 -1.75 -18.89 -5.15
C ASP A 39 -2.02 -18.53 -3.67
N ARG A 40 -2.94 -19.24 -3.00
CA ARG A 40 -3.16 -19.11 -1.54
C ARG A 40 -1.95 -19.55 -0.71
N ARG A 41 -1.25 -20.64 -1.08
CA ARG A 41 -0.03 -21.08 -0.37
C ARG A 41 1.14 -20.12 -0.59
N GLU A 42 1.30 -19.59 -1.80
CA GLU A 42 2.32 -18.58 -2.11
C GLU A 42 2.01 -17.25 -1.39
N SER A 43 0.72 -16.87 -1.26
CA SER A 43 0.30 -15.70 -0.48
C SER A 43 0.50 -15.89 1.04
N MET A 44 0.46 -17.12 1.55
CA MET A 44 0.69 -17.42 2.98
C MET A 44 2.16 -17.28 3.41
N LEU A 45 3.11 -17.14 2.49
CA LEU A 45 4.56 -17.03 2.75
C LEU A 45 5.14 -15.69 2.31
N ASN A 46 4.36 -14.62 2.32
CA ASN A 46 4.86 -13.27 2.08
C ASN A 46 5.20 -12.55 3.40
N GLN A 47 5.78 -11.36 3.30
CA GLN A 47 6.18 -10.54 4.43
C GLN A 47 5.04 -10.17 5.39
N PHE A 48 3.78 -10.26 4.95
CA PHE A 48 2.58 -9.93 5.72
C PHE A 48 1.85 -11.15 6.30
N SER A 49 2.39 -12.36 6.17
CA SER A 49 1.73 -13.60 6.57
C SER A 49 1.29 -13.60 8.04
N ARG A 50 2.07 -12.98 8.94
CA ARG A 50 1.72 -12.87 10.36
C ARG A 50 0.59 -11.88 10.61
N THR A 51 0.58 -10.76 9.90
CA THR A 51 -0.52 -9.78 9.93
C THR A 51 -1.82 -10.42 9.40
N GLN A 52 -1.72 -11.21 8.34
CA GLN A 52 -2.85 -11.95 7.76
C GLN A 52 -3.46 -12.96 8.72
N LEU A 53 -2.67 -13.60 9.60
CA LEU A 53 -3.21 -14.49 10.64
C LEU A 53 -4.11 -13.74 11.63
N LEU A 54 -3.88 -12.46 11.86
CA LEU A 54 -4.69 -11.64 12.77
C LEU A 54 -5.91 -11.02 12.08
N LEU A 55 -5.70 -10.47 10.87
CA LEU A 55 -6.72 -9.66 10.17
C LEU A 55 -7.54 -10.47 9.17
N GLY A 56 -7.09 -11.67 8.80
CA GLY A 56 -7.67 -12.46 7.73
C GLY A 56 -7.34 -11.89 6.34
N GLN A 57 -7.80 -12.59 5.31
CA GLN A 57 -7.57 -12.19 3.92
C GLN A 57 -8.27 -10.88 3.56
N ASP A 58 -9.53 -10.72 3.99
CA ASP A 58 -10.33 -9.52 3.72
C ASP A 58 -9.73 -8.27 4.37
N GLY A 59 -9.15 -8.41 5.58
CA GLY A 59 -8.44 -7.33 6.25
C GLY A 59 -7.17 -6.92 5.51
N MET A 60 -6.42 -7.89 5.00
CA MET A 60 -5.22 -7.62 4.20
C MET A 60 -5.54 -6.96 2.85
N GLU A 61 -6.63 -7.35 2.21
CA GLU A 61 -7.09 -6.75 0.97
C GLU A 61 -7.50 -5.28 1.18
N ARG A 62 -8.17 -4.97 2.29
CA ARG A 62 -8.49 -3.58 2.66
C ARG A 62 -7.23 -2.76 2.88
N LEU A 63 -6.24 -3.27 3.62
CA LEU A 63 -4.97 -2.57 3.84
C LEU A 63 -4.22 -2.35 2.53
N TYR A 64 -4.17 -3.35 1.66
CA TYR A 64 -3.50 -3.25 0.36
C TYR A 64 -4.13 -2.19 -0.55
N ASN A 65 -5.44 -2.02 -0.49
CA ASN A 65 -6.16 -1.03 -1.29
C ASN A 65 -6.25 0.34 -0.60
N ALA A 66 -5.88 0.44 0.68
CA ALA A 66 -5.98 1.68 1.43
C ALA A 66 -4.94 2.72 0.99
N CYS A 67 -5.40 3.98 0.94
CA CYS A 67 -4.60 5.17 0.74
C CYS A 67 -4.55 5.99 2.03
N VAL A 68 -3.37 6.13 2.62
CA VAL A 68 -3.19 6.86 3.90
C VAL A 68 -2.25 8.05 3.68
N ALA A 69 -2.73 9.25 4.04
CA ALA A 69 -1.89 10.45 4.06
C ALA A 69 -1.28 10.66 5.45
N VAL A 70 0.03 10.94 5.49
CA VAL A 70 0.75 11.25 6.73
C VAL A 70 1.34 12.64 6.62
N PHE A 71 0.79 13.55 7.41
CA PHE A 71 1.25 14.92 7.48
C PHE A 71 2.23 15.09 8.64
N GLY A 72 3.50 15.37 8.28
CA GLY A 72 4.63 15.42 9.20
C GLY A 72 5.36 14.07 9.34
N ILE A 73 6.61 14.01 8.87
CA ILE A 73 7.47 12.83 8.91
C ILE A 73 8.56 12.99 9.97
N GLY A 74 8.14 13.38 11.15
CA GLY A 74 8.99 13.59 12.31
C GLY A 74 9.12 12.37 13.22
N GLY A 75 9.18 12.64 14.54
CA GLY A 75 9.30 11.59 15.56
C GLY A 75 8.07 10.70 15.69
N VAL A 76 6.88 11.25 15.48
CA VAL A 76 5.61 10.47 15.50
C VAL A 76 5.32 9.92 14.11
N GLY A 77 5.21 10.79 13.09
CA GLY A 77 4.85 10.37 11.73
C GLY A 77 5.80 9.34 11.12
N GLY A 78 7.10 9.45 11.36
CA GLY A 78 8.07 8.46 10.87
C GLY A 78 7.81 7.04 11.39
N TYR A 79 7.53 6.87 12.68
CA TYR A 79 7.18 5.57 13.26
C TYR A 79 5.81 5.09 12.78
N THR A 80 4.87 6.00 12.57
CA THR A 80 3.55 5.67 12.01
C THR A 80 3.69 5.14 10.57
N VAL A 81 4.49 5.80 9.73
CA VAL A 81 4.79 5.33 8.36
C VAL A 81 5.43 3.93 8.38
N GLU A 82 6.43 3.72 9.24
CA GLU A 82 7.08 2.40 9.38
C GLU A 82 6.07 1.32 9.80
N ALA A 83 5.14 1.63 10.71
CA ALA A 83 4.09 0.70 11.15
C ALA A 83 3.08 0.40 10.05
N LEU A 84 2.61 1.42 9.33
CA LEU A 84 1.64 1.27 8.23
C LEU A 84 2.19 0.39 7.09
N VAL A 85 3.42 0.68 6.65
CA VAL A 85 4.04 -0.11 5.56
C VAL A 85 4.28 -1.57 5.96
N ARG A 86 4.68 -1.83 7.23
CA ARG A 86 4.84 -3.19 7.76
C ARG A 86 3.52 -3.92 7.95
N SER A 87 2.44 -3.19 8.11
CA SER A 87 1.09 -3.77 8.18
C SER A 87 0.50 -4.11 6.81
N GLY A 88 1.06 -3.57 5.72
CA GLY A 88 0.63 -3.87 4.35
C GLY A 88 -0.26 -2.82 3.71
N VAL A 89 -0.25 -1.57 4.20
CA VAL A 89 -0.91 -0.44 3.53
C VAL A 89 -0.32 -0.26 2.13
N GLY A 90 -1.18 -0.16 1.14
CA GLY A 90 -0.79 -0.18 -0.27
C GLY A 90 -0.36 1.17 -0.81
N THR A 91 -0.96 2.28 -0.37
CA THR A 91 -0.62 3.62 -0.83
C THR A 91 -0.36 4.56 0.35
N LEU A 92 0.72 5.29 0.29
CA LEU A 92 1.13 6.27 1.31
C LEU A 92 1.46 7.60 0.65
N ASP A 93 0.78 8.65 1.08
CA ASP A 93 1.12 10.04 0.75
C ASP A 93 1.88 10.64 1.93
N LEU A 94 3.10 11.10 1.68
CA LEU A 94 4.02 11.61 2.70
C LEU A 94 4.22 13.12 2.51
N ILE A 95 3.84 13.91 3.51
CA ILE A 95 3.86 15.36 3.45
C ILE A 95 4.79 15.91 4.53
N ASP A 96 5.94 16.45 4.16
CA ASP A 96 6.90 17.13 5.05
C ASP A 96 7.91 17.92 4.18
N ASP A 97 8.19 19.17 4.52
CA ASP A 97 9.14 20.02 3.78
C ASP A 97 10.56 20.00 4.37
N ASP A 98 10.73 19.38 5.53
CA ASP A 98 11.99 19.37 6.26
C ASP A 98 13.04 18.43 5.63
N ARG A 99 14.28 18.76 5.94
CA ARG A 99 15.42 17.88 5.76
C ARG A 99 15.82 17.21 7.07
N VAL A 100 16.39 16.03 6.95
CA VAL A 100 16.97 15.33 8.09
C VAL A 100 18.10 16.18 8.68
N CYS A 101 17.99 16.51 9.96
CA CYS A 101 19.01 17.20 10.73
C CYS A 101 19.73 16.22 11.67
N LEU A 102 20.98 16.51 12.02
CA LEU A 102 21.74 15.67 12.94
C LEU A 102 21.03 15.51 14.31
N THR A 103 20.35 16.56 14.79
CA THR A 103 19.56 16.51 16.03
C THR A 103 18.31 15.64 15.96
N ASN A 104 17.91 15.20 14.78
CA ASN A 104 16.76 14.28 14.61
C ASN A 104 17.13 12.82 14.92
N VAL A 105 18.41 12.47 14.84
CA VAL A 105 18.90 11.08 14.94
C VAL A 105 18.53 10.42 16.28
N ASN A 106 18.33 11.20 17.32
CA ASN A 106 17.98 10.70 18.65
C ASN A 106 16.54 10.16 18.77
N ARG A 107 15.61 10.53 17.83
CA ARG A 107 14.17 10.24 17.98
C ARG A 107 13.40 9.98 16.69
N GLN A 108 13.98 10.25 15.51
CA GLN A 108 13.30 10.05 14.23
C GLN A 108 13.86 8.79 13.56
N ILE A 109 12.98 7.84 13.23
CA ILE A 109 13.38 6.51 12.74
C ILE A 109 14.13 6.57 11.40
N PHE A 110 13.82 7.54 10.55
CA PHE A 110 14.45 7.71 9.23
C PHE A 110 15.75 8.53 9.31
N ALA A 111 16.00 9.19 10.47
CA ALA A 111 17.18 10.01 10.64
C ALA A 111 18.38 9.16 11.05
N THR A 112 19.40 9.14 10.19
CA THR A 112 20.69 8.52 10.44
C THR A 112 21.81 9.49 10.04
N ARG A 113 23.04 9.22 10.42
CA ARG A 113 24.19 10.03 9.97
C ARG A 113 24.34 10.06 8.44
N LYS A 114 23.88 9.01 7.74
CA LYS A 114 23.94 8.90 6.28
C LYS A 114 22.85 9.72 5.58
N THR A 115 21.72 9.94 6.25
CA THR A 115 20.57 10.63 5.66
C THR A 115 20.51 12.13 5.99
N VAL A 116 21.42 12.65 6.84
CA VAL A 116 21.50 14.09 7.16
C VAL A 116 21.61 14.92 5.88
N GLY A 117 20.74 15.94 5.76
CA GLY A 117 20.65 16.85 4.61
C GLY A 117 19.67 16.41 3.52
N GLN A 118 19.21 15.15 3.49
CA GLN A 118 18.21 14.66 2.57
C GLN A 118 16.80 15.08 3.03
N TYR A 119 15.85 15.20 2.12
CA TYR A 119 14.45 15.42 2.51
C TYR A 119 13.89 14.22 3.27
N LYS A 120 13.15 14.47 4.33
CA LYS A 120 12.57 13.39 5.17
C LYS A 120 11.65 12.47 4.36
N VAL A 121 10.86 13.03 3.46
CA VAL A 121 9.93 12.26 2.62
C VAL A 121 10.68 11.34 1.65
N ASP A 122 11.81 11.76 1.08
CA ASP A 122 12.62 10.93 0.18
C ASP A 122 13.24 9.75 0.92
N VAL A 123 13.81 10.01 2.12
CA VAL A 123 14.38 8.96 2.97
C VAL A 123 13.31 7.96 3.42
N ALA A 124 12.11 8.46 3.72
CA ALA A 124 10.98 7.61 4.07
C ALA A 124 10.53 6.74 2.89
N GLU A 125 10.48 7.28 1.67
CA GLU A 125 10.15 6.53 0.46
C GLU A 125 11.15 5.40 0.22
N GLU A 126 12.47 5.68 0.28
CA GLU A 126 13.51 4.66 0.14
C GLU A 126 13.31 3.54 1.16
N ARG A 127 13.05 3.90 2.43
CA ARG A 127 12.79 2.94 3.50
C ARG A 127 11.53 2.11 3.27
N ILE A 128 10.45 2.73 2.80
CA ILE A 128 9.21 2.03 2.45
C ILE A 128 9.48 0.98 1.37
N LYS A 129 10.22 1.34 0.32
CA LYS A 129 10.56 0.41 -0.78
C LYS A 129 11.43 -0.76 -0.35
N GLU A 130 12.28 -0.59 0.66
CA GLU A 130 13.03 -1.70 1.27
C GLU A 130 12.10 -2.69 2.00
N ILE A 131 11.01 -2.20 2.63
CA ILE A 131 10.08 -3.01 3.42
C ILE A 131 8.99 -3.62 2.52
N ASN A 132 8.35 -2.78 1.69
CA ASN A 132 7.30 -3.17 0.77
C ASN A 132 7.55 -2.58 -0.63
N PRO A 133 8.24 -3.29 -1.51
CA PRO A 133 8.54 -2.82 -2.87
C PRO A 133 7.29 -2.50 -3.71
N ASN A 134 6.14 -3.10 -3.35
CA ASN A 134 4.88 -2.94 -4.07
C ASN A 134 4.05 -1.74 -3.58
N ALA A 135 4.41 -1.12 -2.44
CA ALA A 135 3.70 0.06 -1.96
C ALA A 135 3.84 1.22 -2.95
N VAL A 136 2.75 1.92 -3.20
CA VAL A 136 2.75 3.19 -3.93
C VAL A 136 3.06 4.30 -2.95
N VAL A 137 4.01 5.17 -3.28
CA VAL A 137 4.40 6.28 -2.40
C VAL A 137 4.42 7.56 -3.20
N HIS A 138 3.71 8.57 -2.70
CA HIS A 138 3.78 9.93 -3.22
C HIS A 138 4.45 10.82 -2.16
N THR A 139 5.45 11.59 -2.58
CA THR A 139 6.20 12.47 -1.68
C THR A 139 5.92 13.93 -2.00
N TYR A 140 5.52 14.69 -0.99
CA TYR A 140 5.23 16.11 -1.08
C TYR A 140 6.21 16.88 -0.20
N LYS A 141 7.15 17.59 -0.81
CA LYS A 141 8.12 18.47 -0.13
C LYS A 141 7.47 19.81 0.16
N THR A 142 6.39 19.78 0.93
CA THR A 142 5.51 20.91 1.14
C THR A 142 5.22 21.08 2.62
N PHE A 143 5.39 22.31 3.11
CA PHE A 143 4.90 22.70 4.41
C PHE A 143 3.38 22.80 4.37
N TYR A 144 2.70 21.99 5.20
CA TYR A 144 1.24 22.03 5.25
C TYR A 144 0.74 23.22 6.10
N ALA A 145 -0.05 24.05 5.47
CA ALA A 145 -0.69 25.25 6.07
C ALA A 145 -2.00 25.55 5.32
N PRO A 146 -2.87 26.44 5.83
CA PRO A 146 -4.10 26.84 5.13
C PRO A 146 -3.89 27.26 3.67
N GLN A 147 -2.75 27.88 3.36
CA GLN A 147 -2.42 28.35 2.01
C GLN A 147 -2.06 27.23 1.03
N THR A 148 -1.65 26.07 1.55
CA THR A 148 -1.24 24.89 0.76
C THR A 148 -2.26 23.77 0.81
N ALA A 149 -3.31 23.89 1.61
CA ALA A 149 -4.32 22.85 1.79
C ALA A 149 -5.02 22.46 0.48
N ASN A 150 -5.19 23.42 -0.43
CA ASN A 150 -5.81 23.20 -1.75
C ASN A 150 -4.99 22.33 -2.72
N GLN A 151 -3.76 21.96 -2.35
CA GLN A 151 -2.92 21.03 -3.13
C GLN A 151 -3.32 19.57 -2.93
N PHE A 152 -4.16 19.29 -1.92
CA PHE A 152 -4.53 17.95 -1.51
C PHE A 152 -6.03 17.71 -1.68
N ASP A 153 -6.39 16.60 -2.29
CA ASP A 153 -7.77 16.12 -2.36
C ASP A 153 -8.01 15.12 -1.23
N PHE A 154 -8.58 15.61 -0.14
CA PHE A 154 -8.81 14.81 1.06
C PHE A 154 -9.81 13.68 0.87
N THR A 155 -10.63 13.72 -0.18
CA THR A 155 -11.61 12.66 -0.49
C THR A 155 -10.96 11.39 -1.03
N GLN A 156 -9.70 11.44 -1.45
CA GLN A 156 -8.95 10.29 -1.95
C GLN A 156 -8.35 9.42 -0.85
N TYR A 157 -8.32 9.92 0.40
CA TYR A 157 -7.71 9.21 1.50
C TYR A 157 -8.72 8.40 2.29
N ASP A 158 -8.37 7.16 2.59
CA ASP A 158 -9.13 6.32 3.52
C ASP A 158 -8.86 6.72 4.98
N TYR A 159 -7.68 7.30 5.25
CA TYR A 159 -7.27 7.74 6.58
C TYR A 159 -6.22 8.84 6.52
N ILE A 160 -6.25 9.76 7.47
CA ILE A 160 -5.29 10.84 7.62
C ILE A 160 -4.59 10.72 8.97
N VAL A 161 -3.26 10.84 8.97
CA VAL A 161 -2.45 10.92 10.19
C VAL A 161 -1.92 12.34 10.33
N ASP A 162 -2.32 13.01 11.41
CA ASP A 162 -1.82 14.32 11.81
C ASP A 162 -0.63 14.17 12.76
N ALA A 163 0.56 14.35 12.23
CA ALA A 163 1.82 14.37 12.98
C ALA A 163 2.55 15.72 12.84
N ILE A 164 1.80 16.81 12.57
CA ILE A 164 2.32 18.18 12.46
C ILE A 164 2.46 18.78 13.86
N ASP A 165 3.46 19.65 14.05
CA ASP A 165 3.67 20.34 15.34
C ASP A 165 2.91 21.70 15.41
N ILE A 166 2.55 22.29 14.27
CA ILE A 166 1.99 23.63 14.20
C ILE A 166 0.47 23.63 14.33
N VAL A 167 -0.05 24.31 15.36
CA VAL A 167 -1.47 24.32 15.69
C VAL A 167 -2.37 24.79 14.54
N THR A 168 -1.97 25.84 13.82
CA THR A 168 -2.75 26.35 12.67
C THR A 168 -2.88 25.31 11.55
N GLY A 169 -1.81 24.56 11.26
CA GLY A 169 -1.86 23.45 10.32
C GLY A 169 -2.76 22.31 10.79
N LYS A 170 -2.68 21.96 12.08
CA LYS A 170 -3.57 20.92 12.66
C LYS A 170 -5.05 21.29 12.55
N LEU A 171 -5.41 22.51 12.89
CA LEU A 171 -6.80 22.97 12.83
C LEU A 171 -7.33 22.92 11.39
N GLU A 172 -6.54 23.41 10.44
CA GLU A 172 -6.89 23.33 9.02
C GLU A 172 -7.02 21.88 8.53
N LEU A 173 -6.09 21.01 8.94
CA LEU A 173 -6.10 19.60 8.56
C LEU A 173 -7.37 18.88 9.05
N ILE A 174 -7.75 19.14 10.32
CA ILE A 174 -8.98 18.61 10.92
C ILE A 174 -10.22 19.12 10.17
N GLU A 175 -10.25 20.43 9.85
CA GLU A 175 -11.37 21.03 9.13
C GLU A 175 -11.54 20.42 7.72
N GLN A 176 -10.45 20.26 6.99
CA GLN A 176 -10.47 19.66 5.65
C GLN A 176 -10.86 18.18 5.70
N ALA A 177 -10.32 17.41 6.64
CA ALA A 177 -10.69 16.01 6.86
C ALA A 177 -12.19 15.87 7.18
N GLN A 178 -12.71 16.74 8.03
CA GLN A 178 -14.14 16.76 8.37
C GLN A 178 -15.02 17.08 7.15
N LYS A 179 -14.63 18.08 6.35
CA LYS A 179 -15.36 18.44 5.11
C LYS A 179 -15.38 17.30 4.10
N ALA A 180 -14.28 16.55 4.00
CA ALA A 180 -14.16 15.40 3.11
C ALA A 180 -14.86 14.14 3.67
N GLY A 181 -15.17 14.10 4.96
CA GLY A 181 -15.68 12.90 5.64
C GLY A 181 -14.61 11.83 5.87
N THR A 182 -13.32 12.21 5.79
CA THR A 182 -12.18 11.29 5.93
C THR A 182 -11.75 11.18 7.39
N PRO A 183 -11.60 9.97 7.94
CA PRO A 183 -11.12 9.77 9.30
C PRO A 183 -9.73 10.34 9.51
N ILE A 184 -9.50 10.96 10.68
CA ILE A 184 -8.23 11.58 11.07
C ILE A 184 -7.86 11.24 12.51
N ILE A 185 -6.57 11.08 12.79
CA ILE A 185 -6.00 10.91 14.11
C ILE A 185 -4.78 11.81 14.30
#